data_e17a6a23c4c2653b8ea8881ec7a18147
#
_entry.id   e17a6a23c4c2653b8ea8881ec7a18147
#
_cell.length_a   1.000
_cell.length_b   1.000
_cell.length_c   1.000
_cell.angle_alpha   90.00
_cell.angle_beta   90.00
_cell.angle_gamma   90.00
#
_symmetry.space_group_name_H-M   'P 1'
#
loop_
_entity.id
_entity.type
_entity.pdbx_description
1 polymer ?
#
loop_
_entity_poly.entity_id
_entity_poly.type
_entity_poly.pdbx_seq_one_letter_code
_entity_poly.pdbx_strand_id
1 'polypeptide(L)'
;MEQIIKQNTFSRTVFNDSKLGAYYTDPVHAAKIGRLFRLQGECCVLEPSFGNAEALKAFLSQCERADEAGSVHTFGVELNRETFEQYKQEIEFPVCADFISGIRASNRAFTLCFANPPYGVGGDDGSTRLERLFVERIFQLMKTKGYLVLVVSLTTMNLDEFAKSLLARFKPMAFYRFDDEEFAKYKQVVFIGQKRASIGLYRKDYEEWMSANPGAPLENIPYIPKDPDIRMEVPVSLESEIELFTTKEFDEAILLHNTSALVPVLKKALQTNAYQSVGLGKPIVPLKKDLLYLSAIAGGGQGMAGNEDRGDLHLQRGQAKPVQIETPEINDDGDIHSVLVTTRNQITLHVIDNFGTIRELA
;
A
#
# COMPACT_ATOMS: atom_id res chain seq x y z
N MET A 1 -8.18 22.18 14.85
CA MET A 1 -8.53 21.90 13.45
C MET A 1 -7.41 22.20 12.45
N GLU A 2 -6.48 23.13 12.75
CA GLU A 2 -5.38 23.48 11.82
C GLU A 2 -4.14 22.55 11.83
N GLN A 3 -3.95 21.71 12.84
CA GLN A 3 -2.76 20.84 12.92
C GLN A 3 -2.91 19.47 12.23
N ILE A 4 -4.14 19.01 11.97
CA ILE A 4 -4.39 17.75 11.24
C ILE A 4 -4.24 17.96 9.72
N ILE A 5 -4.38 19.19 9.25
CA ILE A 5 -4.26 19.54 7.83
C ILE A 5 -2.79 19.56 7.35
N LYS A 6 -1.82 19.66 8.27
CA LYS A 6 -0.39 19.78 7.89
C LYS A 6 0.29 18.46 7.49
N GLN A 7 -0.23 17.29 7.87
CA GLN A 7 0.36 16.02 7.46
C GLN A 7 0.00 15.61 6.03
N ASN A 8 -1.12 16.10 5.49
CA ASN A 8 -1.52 15.83 4.09
C ASN A 8 -0.97 16.85 3.08
N THR A 9 -0.24 17.86 3.53
CA THR A 9 0.25 18.93 2.63
C THR A 9 1.57 18.57 1.95
N PHE A 10 2.30 17.55 2.43
CA PHE A 10 3.58 17.15 1.85
C PHE A 10 3.43 16.46 0.50
N SER A 11 2.37 15.68 0.29
CA SER A 11 2.09 15.06 -1.01
C SER A 11 1.63 16.08 -2.07
N ARG A 12 0.95 17.17 -1.66
CA ARG A 12 0.45 18.18 -2.59
C ARG A 12 1.54 19.07 -3.22
N THR A 13 2.65 19.30 -2.53
CA THR A 13 3.74 20.17 -3.05
C THR A 13 4.56 19.45 -4.12
N VAL A 14 4.83 18.15 -3.95
CA VAL A 14 5.52 17.32 -4.94
C VAL A 14 4.65 17.14 -6.19
N PHE A 15 3.32 17.12 -6.07
CA PHE A 15 2.39 16.98 -7.19
C PHE A 15 2.13 18.22 -8.00
N ASN A 16 2.30 19.42 -7.46
CA ASN A 16 2.15 20.63 -8.26
C ASN A 16 3.30 20.84 -9.26
N ASP A 17 4.49 20.33 -8.96
CA ASP A 17 5.61 20.32 -9.90
C ASP A 17 5.49 19.19 -10.96
N SER A 18 4.73 18.14 -10.69
CA SER A 18 4.46 17.03 -11.63
C SER A 18 3.25 17.27 -12.55
N LYS A 19 2.52 18.38 -12.42
CA LYS A 19 1.52 18.81 -13.43
C LYS A 19 2.11 18.96 -14.84
N LEU A 20 3.42 18.89 -14.97
CA LEU A 20 4.18 18.93 -16.23
C LEU A 20 4.76 17.57 -16.66
N GLY A 21 4.49 16.45 -15.97
CA GLY A 21 5.19 15.20 -16.22
C GLY A 21 4.49 13.91 -15.81
N ALA A 22 3.19 13.77 -16.03
CA ALA A 22 2.60 12.42 -16.07
C ALA A 22 3.12 11.75 -17.35
N TYR A 23 4.17 10.94 -17.22
CA TYR A 23 4.73 10.17 -18.32
C TYR A 23 3.89 8.91 -18.53
N TYR A 24 2.84 9.02 -19.33
CA TYR A 24 2.03 7.87 -19.70
C TYR A 24 2.86 6.88 -20.50
N THR A 25 2.67 5.60 -20.26
CA THR A 25 3.27 4.55 -21.09
C THR A 25 2.60 4.57 -22.45
N ASP A 26 3.39 4.59 -23.54
CA ASP A 26 2.87 4.51 -24.90
C ASP A 26 2.03 3.24 -25.10
N PRO A 27 0.77 3.36 -25.56
CA PRO A 27 -0.12 2.21 -25.75
C PRO A 27 0.42 1.18 -26.75
N VAL A 28 1.19 1.60 -27.75
CA VAL A 28 1.78 0.67 -28.74
C VAL A 28 2.82 -0.24 -28.07
N HIS A 29 3.64 0.31 -27.18
CA HIS A 29 4.60 -0.47 -26.40
C HIS A 29 3.90 -1.34 -25.34
N ALA A 30 2.87 -0.81 -24.68
CA ALA A 30 2.05 -1.58 -23.75
C ALA A 30 1.41 -2.80 -24.45
N ALA A 31 0.90 -2.63 -25.66
CA ALA A 31 0.37 -3.73 -26.49
C ALA A 31 1.44 -4.78 -26.83
N LYS A 32 2.67 -4.35 -27.19
CA LYS A 32 3.80 -5.29 -27.43
C LYS A 32 4.12 -6.08 -26.16
N ILE A 33 4.10 -5.43 -24.99
CA ILE A 33 4.35 -6.10 -23.70
C ILE A 33 3.25 -7.14 -23.43
N GLY A 34 1.98 -6.82 -23.72
CA GLY A 34 0.85 -7.72 -23.54
C GLY A 34 1.03 -9.07 -24.22
N ARG A 35 1.62 -9.09 -25.41
CA ARG A 35 1.89 -10.33 -26.18
C ARG A 35 2.84 -11.31 -25.49
N LEU A 36 3.61 -10.83 -24.51
CA LEU A 36 4.51 -11.66 -23.72
C LEU A 36 3.79 -12.52 -22.68
N PHE A 37 2.47 -12.33 -22.49
CA PHE A 37 1.71 -12.97 -21.42
C PHE A 37 0.58 -13.85 -21.94
N ARG A 38 0.35 -14.94 -21.21
CA ARG A 38 -0.78 -15.83 -21.38
C ARG A 38 -1.49 -16.02 -20.05
N LEU A 39 -2.76 -15.62 -20.00
CA LEU A 39 -3.60 -15.74 -18.81
C LEU A 39 -4.21 -17.15 -18.74
N GLN A 40 -4.00 -17.86 -17.62
CA GLN A 40 -4.42 -19.26 -17.47
C GLN A 40 -5.89 -19.42 -17.10
N GLY A 41 -6.59 -18.36 -16.76
CA GLY A 41 -8.00 -18.33 -16.37
C GLY A 41 -8.35 -16.96 -15.82
N GLU A 42 -9.18 -16.92 -14.77
CA GLU A 42 -9.52 -15.67 -14.08
C GLU A 42 -8.27 -14.96 -13.55
N CYS A 43 -8.17 -13.67 -13.80
CA CYS A 43 -6.97 -12.90 -13.47
C CYS A 43 -7.34 -11.54 -12.87
N CYS A 44 -6.86 -11.27 -11.66
CA CYS A 44 -6.94 -9.96 -11.01
C CYS A 44 -5.66 -9.18 -11.30
N VAL A 45 -5.82 -8.05 -11.99
CA VAL A 45 -4.74 -7.19 -12.45
C VAL A 45 -4.73 -5.90 -11.64
N LEU A 46 -3.56 -5.55 -11.12
CA LEU A 46 -3.34 -4.31 -10.37
C LEU A 46 -2.63 -3.28 -11.24
N GLU A 47 -3.15 -2.05 -11.28
CA GLU A 47 -2.45 -0.88 -11.77
C GLU A 47 -2.40 0.22 -10.69
N PRO A 48 -1.23 0.44 -10.09
CA PRO A 48 -1.10 1.31 -8.92
C PRO A 48 -1.11 2.82 -9.22
N SER A 49 -1.12 3.21 -10.52
CA SER A 49 -1.15 4.60 -10.98
C SER A 49 -1.74 4.66 -12.39
N PHE A 50 -3.05 4.40 -12.52
CA PHE A 50 -3.65 4.07 -13.82
C PHE A 50 -3.74 5.25 -14.82
N GLY A 51 -3.64 6.51 -14.36
CA GLY A 51 -3.70 7.67 -15.21
C GLY A 51 -4.92 7.70 -16.12
N ASN A 52 -4.72 7.65 -17.45
CA ASN A 52 -5.81 7.54 -18.44
C ASN A 52 -6.21 6.08 -18.77
N ALA A 53 -5.59 5.08 -18.14
CA ALA A 53 -5.81 3.65 -18.34
C ALA A 53 -5.57 3.11 -19.77
N GLU A 54 -5.15 3.93 -20.73
CA GLU A 54 -4.95 3.50 -22.12
C GLU A 54 -3.87 2.43 -22.24
N ALA A 55 -2.78 2.57 -21.48
CA ALA A 55 -1.69 1.60 -21.50
C ALA A 55 -2.14 0.24 -20.95
N LEU A 56 -2.87 0.20 -19.83
CA LEU A 56 -3.41 -1.05 -19.30
C LEU A 56 -4.37 -1.72 -20.30
N LYS A 57 -5.27 -0.96 -20.90
CA LYS A 57 -6.21 -1.47 -21.91
C LYS A 57 -5.48 -2.07 -23.10
N ALA A 58 -4.49 -1.34 -23.64
CA ALA A 58 -3.68 -1.81 -24.74
C ALA A 58 -2.90 -3.08 -24.40
N PHE A 59 -2.31 -3.13 -23.18
CA PHE A 59 -1.61 -4.30 -22.66
C PHE A 59 -2.55 -5.51 -22.55
N LEU A 60 -3.69 -5.38 -21.89
CA LEU A 60 -4.64 -6.50 -21.66
C LEU A 60 -5.28 -6.99 -22.97
N SER A 61 -5.49 -6.10 -23.94
CA SER A 61 -6.06 -6.47 -25.25
C SER A 61 -5.17 -7.45 -26.05
N GLN A 62 -3.87 -7.51 -25.74
CA GLN A 62 -2.91 -8.35 -26.42
C GLN A 62 -2.44 -9.55 -25.61
N CYS A 63 -2.85 -9.66 -24.35
CA CYS A 63 -2.59 -10.86 -23.56
C CYS A 63 -3.38 -12.04 -24.15
N GLU A 64 -2.69 -13.15 -24.41
CA GLU A 64 -3.34 -14.40 -24.82
C GLU A 64 -4.16 -14.97 -23.68
N ARG A 65 -5.30 -15.57 -23.95
CA ARG A 65 -6.12 -16.26 -22.97
C ARG A 65 -6.09 -17.76 -23.22
N ALA A 66 -5.67 -18.53 -22.22
CA ALA A 66 -5.71 -20.00 -22.29
C ALA A 66 -7.13 -20.53 -22.16
N ASP A 67 -7.97 -19.82 -21.40
CA ASP A 67 -9.40 -20.06 -21.24
C ASP A 67 -10.15 -18.78 -21.62
N GLU A 68 -10.92 -18.82 -22.71
CA GLU A 68 -11.73 -17.69 -23.17
C GLU A 68 -12.84 -17.30 -22.18
N ALA A 69 -13.25 -18.24 -21.31
CA ALA A 69 -14.22 -17.98 -20.25
C ALA A 69 -13.63 -17.30 -19.03
N GLY A 70 -12.29 -17.24 -18.90
CA GLY A 70 -11.61 -16.62 -17.78
C GLY A 70 -11.82 -15.08 -17.78
N SER A 71 -12.39 -14.55 -16.70
CA SER A 71 -12.58 -13.12 -16.52
C SER A 71 -11.26 -12.42 -16.19
N VAL A 72 -11.14 -11.15 -16.61
CA VAL A 72 -10.03 -10.28 -16.20
C VAL A 72 -10.61 -9.12 -15.42
N HIS A 73 -10.24 -9.03 -14.15
CA HIS A 73 -10.69 -7.99 -13.24
C HIS A 73 -9.59 -6.96 -13.03
N THR A 74 -9.89 -5.69 -13.25
CA THR A 74 -8.91 -4.60 -13.15
C THR A 74 -9.12 -3.80 -11.88
N PHE A 75 -8.05 -3.66 -11.11
CA PHE A 75 -7.98 -2.90 -9.88
C PHE A 75 -7.00 -1.76 -10.05
N GLY A 76 -7.46 -0.52 -9.97
CA GLY A 76 -6.63 0.64 -10.26
C GLY A 76 -6.65 1.68 -9.17
N VAL A 77 -5.49 2.33 -8.96
CA VAL A 77 -5.36 3.46 -8.04
C VAL A 77 -4.92 4.68 -8.83
N GLU A 78 -5.54 5.81 -8.59
CA GLU A 78 -5.13 7.12 -9.13
C GLU A 78 -5.17 8.15 -8.01
N LEU A 79 -4.10 8.93 -7.92
CA LEU A 79 -3.98 9.95 -6.88
C LEU A 79 -4.65 11.27 -7.30
N ASN A 80 -4.51 11.64 -8.57
CA ASN A 80 -5.09 12.89 -9.08
C ASN A 80 -6.61 12.73 -9.23
N ARG A 81 -7.37 13.49 -8.46
CA ARG A 81 -8.83 13.41 -8.45
C ARG A 81 -9.48 13.77 -9.80
N GLU A 82 -8.93 14.73 -10.53
CA GLU A 82 -9.46 15.13 -11.84
C GLU A 82 -9.28 13.99 -12.85
N THR A 83 -8.08 13.40 -12.91
CA THR A 83 -7.77 12.23 -13.75
C THR A 83 -8.62 11.03 -13.35
N PHE A 84 -8.75 10.78 -12.04
CA PHE A 84 -9.60 9.72 -11.51
C PHE A 84 -11.05 9.86 -11.98
N GLU A 85 -11.66 11.03 -11.76
CA GLU A 85 -13.08 11.26 -12.15
C GLU A 85 -13.28 11.12 -13.66
N GLN A 86 -12.26 11.49 -14.46
CA GLN A 86 -12.35 11.39 -15.93
C GLN A 86 -12.25 9.94 -16.42
N TYR A 87 -11.44 9.10 -15.80
CA TYR A 87 -11.09 7.78 -16.33
C TYR A 87 -11.45 6.59 -15.43
N LYS A 88 -12.08 6.81 -14.27
CA LYS A 88 -12.44 5.72 -13.33
C LYS A 88 -13.31 4.62 -13.94
N GLN A 89 -14.12 4.92 -14.94
CA GLN A 89 -14.96 3.95 -15.63
C GLN A 89 -14.20 2.98 -16.55
N GLU A 90 -12.90 3.25 -16.79
CA GLU A 90 -12.02 2.39 -17.58
C GLU A 90 -11.44 1.25 -16.73
N ILE A 91 -11.61 1.31 -15.42
CA ILE A 91 -11.15 0.34 -14.43
C ILE A 91 -12.37 -0.21 -13.70
N GLU A 92 -12.41 -1.53 -13.49
CA GLU A 92 -13.55 -2.19 -12.85
C GLU A 92 -13.64 -1.83 -11.35
N PHE A 93 -12.50 -1.83 -10.65
CA PHE A 93 -12.39 -1.46 -9.23
C PHE A 93 -11.43 -0.28 -9.05
N PRO A 94 -11.89 0.95 -9.33
CA PRO A 94 -11.04 2.14 -9.21
C PRO A 94 -11.04 2.70 -7.79
N VAL A 95 -9.89 3.20 -7.33
CA VAL A 95 -9.72 3.88 -6.02
C VAL A 95 -8.97 5.19 -6.21
N CYS A 96 -9.54 6.31 -5.74
CA CYS A 96 -8.86 7.60 -5.68
C CYS A 96 -8.10 7.72 -4.35
N ALA A 97 -6.79 7.50 -4.38
CA ALA A 97 -5.97 7.56 -3.18
C ALA A 97 -4.46 7.57 -3.50
N ASP A 98 -3.64 7.86 -2.49
CA ASP A 98 -2.21 7.54 -2.53
C ASP A 98 -2.03 6.01 -2.45
N PHE A 99 -1.36 5.44 -3.46
CA PHE A 99 -1.14 3.99 -3.52
C PHE A 99 -0.31 3.46 -2.35
N ILE A 100 0.67 4.23 -1.88
CA ILE A 100 1.60 3.80 -0.83
C ILE A 100 0.90 3.81 0.53
N SER A 101 0.29 4.91 0.89
CA SER A 101 -0.24 5.17 2.23
C SER A 101 -1.77 5.20 2.33
N GLY A 102 -2.46 5.53 1.23
CA GLY A 102 -3.89 5.87 1.20
C GLY A 102 -4.84 4.70 0.95
N ILE A 103 -4.36 3.52 0.50
CA ILE A 103 -5.22 2.38 0.20
C ILE A 103 -5.22 1.31 1.31
N ARG A 104 -6.36 0.62 1.41
CA ARG A 104 -6.50 -0.67 2.08
C ARG A 104 -6.77 -1.72 1.02
N ALA A 105 -5.92 -2.73 0.92
CA ALA A 105 -6.06 -3.79 -0.08
C ALA A 105 -5.64 -5.14 0.52
N SER A 106 -6.30 -6.20 0.07
CA SER A 106 -5.96 -7.57 0.40
C SER A 106 -4.53 -7.89 -0.03
N ASN A 107 -3.74 -8.47 0.89
CA ASN A 107 -2.38 -8.89 0.58
C ASN A 107 -2.41 -10.19 -0.22
N ARG A 108 -1.40 -10.40 -1.09
CA ARG A 108 -1.23 -11.62 -1.90
C ARG A 108 -2.47 -11.96 -2.75
N ALA A 109 -3.09 -10.94 -3.34
CA ALA A 109 -4.32 -11.06 -4.09
C ALA A 109 -4.12 -11.07 -5.61
N PHE A 110 -3.15 -10.30 -6.12
CA PHE A 110 -2.97 -10.05 -7.54
C PHE A 110 -1.91 -10.95 -8.16
N THR A 111 -2.18 -11.50 -9.35
CA THR A 111 -1.22 -12.33 -10.11
C THR A 111 -0.55 -11.58 -11.25
N LEU A 112 -1.08 -10.43 -11.63
CA LEU A 112 -0.51 -9.55 -12.63
C LEU A 112 -0.55 -8.10 -12.12
N CYS A 113 0.55 -7.38 -12.26
CA CYS A 113 0.63 -5.96 -11.98
C CYS A 113 1.29 -5.26 -13.15
N PHE A 114 0.63 -4.25 -13.71
CA PHE A 114 1.19 -3.33 -14.68
C PHE A 114 1.44 -2.00 -13.99
N ALA A 115 2.69 -1.55 -13.92
CA ALA A 115 3.05 -0.38 -13.13
C ALA A 115 4.00 0.54 -13.91
N ASN A 116 3.62 1.81 -14.02
CA ASN A 116 4.48 2.92 -14.38
C ASN A 116 4.42 3.96 -13.25
N PRO A 117 5.16 3.74 -12.15
CA PRO A 117 5.08 4.61 -10.98
C PRO A 117 5.57 6.03 -11.30
N PRO A 118 5.07 7.06 -10.60
CA PRO A 118 5.57 8.42 -10.74
C PRO A 118 7.05 8.48 -10.35
N TYR A 119 7.81 9.28 -11.10
CA TYR A 119 9.23 9.51 -10.82
C TYR A 119 9.39 10.58 -9.73
N GLY A 120 10.29 10.35 -8.79
CA GLY A 120 10.55 11.33 -7.74
C GLY A 120 11.06 10.72 -6.44
N VAL A 121 11.03 11.53 -5.41
CA VAL A 121 11.39 11.15 -4.04
C VAL A 121 10.18 11.31 -3.12
N GLY A 122 10.08 10.46 -2.13
CA GLY A 122 8.99 10.42 -1.16
C GLY A 122 9.44 9.67 0.10
N GLY A 123 8.47 9.10 0.85
CA GLY A 123 8.71 8.47 2.14
C GLY A 123 8.70 9.47 3.30
N ASP A 124 8.77 8.97 4.52
CA ASP A 124 8.67 9.79 5.74
C ASP A 124 9.84 10.78 5.88
N ASP A 125 11.00 10.45 5.32
CA ASP A 125 12.21 11.27 5.30
C ASP A 125 12.37 12.12 4.02
N GLY A 126 11.49 11.95 3.03
CA GLY A 126 11.54 12.63 1.74
C GLY A 126 12.74 12.26 0.86
N SER A 127 13.50 11.22 1.21
CA SER A 127 14.74 10.82 0.52
C SER A 127 14.58 9.56 -0.33
N THR A 128 13.60 8.72 -0.03
CA THR A 128 13.40 7.45 -0.71
C THR A 128 12.72 7.64 -2.07
N ARG A 129 13.20 6.95 -3.10
CA ARG A 129 12.59 7.00 -4.45
C ARG A 129 11.17 6.45 -4.40
N LEU A 130 10.22 7.17 -5.03
CA LEU A 130 8.82 6.73 -5.12
C LEU A 130 8.69 5.37 -5.80
N GLU A 131 9.45 5.14 -6.88
CA GLU A 131 9.45 3.89 -7.61
C GLU A 131 9.83 2.70 -6.70
N ARG A 132 10.72 2.90 -5.73
CA ARG A 132 11.08 1.88 -4.74
C ARG A 132 9.92 1.59 -3.79
N LEU A 133 9.27 2.62 -3.27
CA LEU A 133 8.11 2.48 -2.37
C LEU A 133 6.95 1.76 -3.07
N PHE A 134 6.71 2.06 -4.36
CA PHE A 134 5.74 1.35 -5.17
C PHE A 134 6.08 -0.14 -5.29
N VAL A 135 7.32 -0.49 -5.64
CA VAL A 135 7.78 -1.89 -5.75
C VAL A 135 7.60 -2.65 -4.43
N GLU A 136 7.93 -2.02 -3.31
CA GLU A 136 7.78 -2.62 -1.98
C GLU A 136 6.31 -2.86 -1.62
N ARG A 137 5.43 -1.92 -1.96
CA ARG A 137 3.99 -2.06 -1.75
C ARG A 137 3.36 -3.10 -2.68
N ILE A 138 3.69 -3.07 -3.97
CA ILE A 138 3.25 -4.06 -4.97
C ILE A 138 3.61 -5.48 -4.52
N PHE A 139 4.84 -5.67 -4.02
CA PHE A 139 5.27 -6.99 -3.53
C PHE A 139 4.35 -7.56 -2.45
N GLN A 140 3.83 -6.73 -1.55
CA GLN A 140 2.90 -7.16 -0.50
C GLN A 140 1.56 -7.62 -1.09
N LEU A 141 1.08 -6.93 -2.12
CA LEU A 141 -0.25 -7.15 -2.71
C LEU A 141 -0.30 -8.32 -3.69
N MET A 142 0.82 -8.66 -4.34
CA MET A 142 0.86 -9.74 -5.33
C MET A 142 0.91 -11.13 -4.70
N LYS A 143 0.37 -12.12 -5.42
CA LYS A 143 0.55 -13.57 -5.14
C LYS A 143 1.96 -14.02 -5.54
N THR A 144 2.50 -15.01 -4.85
CA THR A 144 3.75 -15.68 -5.27
C THR A 144 3.60 -16.25 -6.67
N LYS A 145 4.64 -16.16 -7.49
CA LYS A 145 4.66 -16.49 -8.93
C LYS A 145 3.83 -15.58 -9.83
N GLY A 146 3.15 -14.56 -9.32
CA GLY A 146 2.56 -13.50 -10.12
C GLY A 146 3.64 -12.65 -10.80
N TYR A 147 3.26 -11.92 -11.84
CA TYR A 147 4.19 -11.12 -12.64
C TYR A 147 3.99 -9.63 -12.45
N LEU A 148 5.09 -8.94 -12.22
CA LEU A 148 5.20 -7.48 -12.28
C LEU A 148 5.74 -7.07 -13.64
N VAL A 149 4.99 -6.23 -14.34
CA VAL A 149 5.46 -5.41 -15.46
C VAL A 149 5.75 -4.04 -14.91
N LEU A 150 7.00 -3.62 -14.95
CA LEU A 150 7.44 -2.34 -14.38
C LEU A 150 8.10 -1.50 -15.47
N VAL A 151 7.49 -0.36 -15.76
CA VAL A 151 8.04 0.66 -16.66
C VAL A 151 8.73 1.72 -15.83
N VAL A 152 10.02 1.90 -16.04
CA VAL A 152 10.84 2.91 -15.33
C VAL A 152 11.91 3.47 -16.25
N SER A 153 12.58 4.55 -15.85
CA SER A 153 13.73 5.03 -16.59
C SER A 153 14.95 4.11 -16.40
N LEU A 154 15.79 4.00 -17.43
CA LEU A 154 17.06 3.28 -17.33
C LEU A 154 17.95 3.86 -16.21
N THR A 155 17.85 5.18 -15.98
CA THR A 155 18.56 5.85 -14.90
C THR A 155 18.11 5.33 -13.52
N THR A 156 16.80 5.17 -13.29
CA THR A 156 16.27 4.59 -12.07
C THR A 156 16.71 3.14 -11.90
N MET A 157 16.70 2.38 -12.99
CA MET A 157 17.12 0.97 -12.97
C MET A 157 18.60 0.78 -12.61
N ASN A 158 19.46 1.77 -12.93
CA ASN A 158 20.89 1.79 -12.58
C ASN A 158 21.17 2.25 -11.14
N LEU A 159 20.18 2.68 -10.38
CA LEU A 159 20.37 3.01 -8.97
C LEU A 159 20.47 1.73 -8.13
N ASP A 160 21.62 1.55 -7.48
CA ASP A 160 21.95 0.32 -6.74
C ASP A 160 20.90 -0.04 -5.69
N GLU A 161 20.44 0.92 -4.90
CA GLU A 161 19.42 0.69 -3.88
C GLU A 161 18.06 0.27 -4.46
N PHE A 162 17.65 0.90 -5.58
CA PHE A 162 16.41 0.55 -6.26
C PHE A 162 16.52 -0.86 -6.86
N ALA A 163 17.57 -1.13 -7.62
CA ALA A 163 17.77 -2.43 -8.27
C ALA A 163 17.87 -3.58 -7.26
N LYS A 164 18.59 -3.39 -6.15
CA LYS A 164 18.66 -4.38 -5.05
C LYS A 164 17.27 -4.63 -4.44
N SER A 165 16.50 -3.57 -4.17
CA SER A 165 15.15 -3.70 -3.62
C SER A 165 14.23 -4.46 -4.58
N LEU A 166 14.28 -4.17 -5.88
CA LEU A 166 13.49 -4.82 -6.92
C LEU A 166 13.87 -6.30 -7.06
N LEU A 167 15.15 -6.60 -7.29
CA LEU A 167 15.64 -7.97 -7.56
C LEU A 167 15.57 -8.89 -6.33
N ALA A 168 15.61 -8.33 -5.13
CA ALA A 168 15.39 -9.11 -3.91
C ALA A 168 13.93 -9.63 -3.79
N ARG A 169 12.98 -8.94 -4.42
CA ARG A 169 11.53 -9.23 -4.35
C ARG A 169 11.01 -9.96 -5.58
N PHE A 170 11.59 -9.65 -6.73
CA PHE A 170 11.16 -10.20 -8.02
C PHE A 170 12.33 -10.90 -8.73
N LYS A 171 12.10 -12.15 -9.14
CA LYS A 171 13.03 -12.86 -10.02
C LYS A 171 12.94 -12.24 -11.41
N PRO A 172 14.04 -11.73 -11.99
CA PRO A 172 14.00 -11.17 -13.34
C PRO A 172 13.64 -12.25 -14.37
N MET A 173 12.70 -11.93 -15.23
CA MET A 173 12.24 -12.79 -16.32
C MET A 173 12.57 -12.22 -17.69
N ALA A 174 12.47 -10.89 -17.83
CA ALA A 174 12.82 -10.18 -19.04
C ALA A 174 13.18 -8.71 -18.75
N PHE A 175 13.99 -8.13 -19.62
CA PHE A 175 14.36 -6.73 -19.59
C PHE A 175 14.47 -6.19 -21.02
N TYR A 176 13.70 -5.14 -21.32
CA TYR A 176 13.61 -4.58 -22.67
C TYR A 176 13.70 -3.06 -22.62
N ARG A 177 14.12 -2.45 -23.71
CA ARG A 177 13.96 -1.01 -23.92
C ARG A 177 12.83 -0.69 -24.91
N PHE A 178 12.30 0.50 -24.81
CA PHE A 178 11.38 1.04 -25.80
C PHE A 178 12.15 1.30 -27.11
N ASP A 179 11.43 1.48 -28.22
CA ASP A 179 12.08 1.84 -29.49
C ASP A 179 12.77 3.22 -29.38
N ASP A 180 13.64 3.51 -30.37
CA ASP A 180 14.55 4.66 -30.28
C ASP A 180 13.79 5.99 -30.12
N GLU A 181 12.65 6.13 -30.75
CA GLU A 181 11.85 7.35 -30.68
C GLU A 181 11.29 7.60 -29.26
N GLU A 182 10.65 6.59 -28.65
CA GLU A 182 10.11 6.71 -27.29
C GLU A 182 11.23 6.69 -26.24
N PHE A 183 12.28 5.89 -26.49
CA PHE A 183 13.43 5.86 -25.59
C PHE A 183 14.15 7.22 -25.53
N ALA A 184 14.26 7.92 -26.67
CA ALA A 184 14.87 9.25 -26.70
C ALA A 184 14.14 10.27 -25.82
N LYS A 185 12.79 10.15 -25.70
CA LYS A 185 11.96 11.04 -24.91
C LYS A 185 12.15 10.82 -23.40
N TYR A 186 12.08 9.57 -22.94
CA TYR A 186 11.92 9.25 -21.51
C TYR A 186 12.94 8.23 -20.97
N LYS A 187 13.78 7.66 -21.83
CA LYS A 187 14.74 6.59 -21.51
C LYS A 187 14.09 5.41 -20.78
N GLN A 188 12.84 5.10 -21.15
CA GLN A 188 12.07 4.05 -20.51
C GLN A 188 12.55 2.66 -20.89
N VAL A 189 12.58 1.80 -19.89
CA VAL A 189 12.83 0.37 -20.00
C VAL A 189 11.68 -0.38 -19.30
N VAL A 190 11.51 -1.63 -19.69
CA VAL A 190 10.54 -2.55 -19.10
C VAL A 190 11.28 -3.65 -18.38
N PHE A 191 11.05 -3.75 -17.10
CA PHE A 191 11.43 -4.91 -16.29
C PHE A 191 10.22 -5.81 -16.11
N ILE A 192 10.35 -7.10 -16.42
CA ILE A 192 9.35 -8.10 -16.10
C ILE A 192 9.95 -9.03 -15.06
N GLY A 193 9.29 -9.11 -13.91
CA GLY A 193 9.73 -9.91 -12.80
C GLY A 193 8.64 -10.82 -12.24
N GLN A 194 9.01 -12.04 -11.87
CA GLN A 194 8.12 -12.96 -11.17
C GLN A 194 8.28 -12.82 -9.67
N LYS A 195 7.18 -12.64 -8.93
CA LYS A 195 7.22 -12.48 -7.49
C LYS A 195 7.83 -13.70 -6.79
N ARG A 196 8.84 -13.45 -5.97
CA ARG A 196 9.49 -14.47 -5.11
C ARG A 196 8.59 -14.84 -3.93
N ALA A 197 8.79 -16.03 -3.39
CA ALA A 197 8.11 -16.46 -2.16
C ALA A 197 8.60 -15.70 -0.93
N SER A 198 9.87 -15.32 -0.92
CA SER A 198 10.52 -14.55 0.15
C SER A 198 11.47 -13.51 -0.44
N ILE A 199 11.77 -12.48 0.33
CA ILE A 199 12.77 -11.47 -0.03
C ILE A 199 14.16 -12.11 0.11
N GLY A 200 14.94 -12.03 -0.96
CA GLY A 200 16.31 -12.55 -0.95
C GLY A 200 17.01 -12.32 -2.28
N LEU A 201 18.29 -11.99 -2.20
CA LEU A 201 19.11 -11.69 -3.37
C LEU A 201 20.54 -12.14 -3.10
N TYR A 202 21.06 -13.00 -3.97
CA TYR A 202 22.48 -13.37 -3.94
C TYR A 202 23.29 -12.28 -4.67
N ARG A 203 24.40 -11.87 -4.06
CA ARG A 203 25.26 -10.82 -4.60
C ARG A 203 25.75 -11.11 -6.01
N LYS A 204 26.16 -12.34 -6.28
CA LYS A 204 26.63 -12.77 -7.60
C LYS A 204 25.54 -12.62 -8.65
N ASP A 205 24.33 -13.11 -8.37
CA ASP A 205 23.19 -13.03 -9.30
C ASP A 205 22.84 -11.56 -9.60
N TYR A 206 22.95 -10.70 -8.59
CA TYR A 206 22.75 -9.27 -8.76
C TYR A 206 23.77 -8.63 -9.69
N GLU A 207 25.07 -8.85 -9.44
CA GLU A 207 26.17 -8.28 -10.21
C GLU A 207 26.12 -8.75 -11.67
N GLU A 208 25.90 -10.04 -11.90
CA GLU A 208 25.77 -10.63 -13.23
C GLU A 208 24.56 -10.04 -13.98
N TRP A 209 23.40 -9.99 -13.33
CA TRP A 209 22.21 -9.46 -13.97
C TRP A 209 22.32 -7.97 -14.30
N MET A 210 22.84 -7.16 -13.39
CA MET A 210 23.02 -5.71 -13.59
C MET A 210 23.97 -5.41 -14.73
N SER A 211 25.07 -6.13 -14.83
CA SER A 211 26.04 -5.98 -15.92
C SER A 211 25.48 -6.37 -17.29
N ALA A 212 24.66 -7.43 -17.32
CA ALA A 212 24.09 -7.95 -18.58
C ALA A 212 22.85 -7.18 -19.08
N ASN A 213 22.19 -6.40 -18.22
CA ASN A 213 20.92 -5.74 -18.54
C ASN A 213 21.06 -4.20 -18.46
N PRO A 214 20.75 -3.52 -17.32
CA PRO A 214 20.80 -2.05 -17.32
C PRO A 214 22.20 -1.47 -17.45
N GLY A 215 23.22 -2.21 -17.03
CA GLY A 215 24.65 -1.82 -17.19
C GLY A 215 25.25 -2.16 -18.54
N ALA A 216 24.53 -2.87 -19.42
CA ALA A 216 24.99 -3.18 -20.76
C ALA A 216 24.98 -1.93 -21.66
N PRO A 217 25.81 -1.89 -22.72
CA PRO A 217 25.68 -0.90 -23.77
C PRO A 217 24.25 -0.87 -24.32
N LEU A 218 23.73 0.33 -24.62
CA LEU A 218 22.32 0.52 -24.99
C LEU A 218 21.89 -0.34 -26.18
N GLU A 219 22.78 -0.51 -27.16
CA GLU A 219 22.58 -1.35 -28.32
C GLU A 219 22.38 -2.83 -28.00
N ASN A 220 22.85 -3.29 -26.84
CA ASN A 220 22.73 -4.66 -26.38
C ASN A 220 21.45 -4.91 -25.56
N ILE A 221 20.76 -3.84 -25.12
CA ILE A 221 19.46 -3.98 -24.45
C ILE A 221 18.41 -4.23 -25.54
N PRO A 222 17.74 -5.40 -25.55
CA PRO A 222 16.80 -5.75 -26.62
C PRO A 222 15.55 -4.88 -26.59
N TYR A 223 14.97 -4.68 -27.76
CA TYR A 223 13.63 -4.11 -27.88
C TYR A 223 12.55 -5.12 -27.44
N ILE A 224 11.38 -4.60 -27.09
CA ILE A 224 10.22 -5.45 -26.82
C ILE A 224 9.89 -6.24 -28.10
N PRO A 225 9.88 -7.58 -28.08
CA PRO A 225 9.62 -8.39 -29.27
C PRO A 225 8.19 -8.18 -29.77
N LYS A 226 8.02 -8.16 -31.09
CA LYS A 226 6.70 -8.06 -31.72
C LYS A 226 5.91 -9.37 -31.60
N ASP A 227 6.59 -10.49 -31.85
CA ASP A 227 6.03 -11.85 -31.82
C ASP A 227 6.94 -12.73 -30.94
N PRO A 228 6.59 -12.90 -29.66
CA PRO A 228 7.39 -13.72 -28.75
C PRO A 228 7.15 -15.21 -28.99
N ASP A 229 8.24 -16.01 -29.04
CA ASP A 229 8.15 -17.47 -29.15
C ASP A 229 7.60 -18.14 -27.89
N ILE A 230 7.87 -17.55 -26.73
CA ILE A 230 7.46 -18.06 -25.42
C ILE A 230 6.72 -16.97 -24.67
N ARG A 231 5.58 -17.34 -24.09
CA ARG A 231 4.78 -16.46 -23.24
C ARG A 231 4.90 -16.83 -21.77
N MET A 232 4.78 -15.81 -20.92
CA MET A 232 4.77 -15.97 -19.47
C MET A 232 3.38 -16.36 -19.03
N GLU A 233 3.27 -17.53 -18.40
CA GLU A 233 2.01 -18.11 -17.93
C GLU A 233 1.58 -17.41 -16.63
N VAL A 234 0.57 -16.55 -16.69
CA VAL A 234 0.03 -15.84 -15.52
C VAL A 234 -0.90 -16.78 -14.76
N PRO A 235 -0.61 -17.07 -13.49
CA PRO A 235 -1.47 -17.96 -12.71
C PRO A 235 -2.84 -17.34 -12.42
N VAL A 236 -3.82 -18.19 -12.13
CA VAL A 236 -5.19 -17.80 -11.79
C VAL A 236 -5.21 -16.99 -10.48
N SER A 237 -6.04 -15.96 -10.45
CA SER A 237 -6.45 -15.24 -9.25
C SER A 237 -7.92 -14.89 -9.30
N LEU A 238 -8.65 -15.22 -8.24
CA LEU A 238 -10.09 -15.04 -8.19
C LEU A 238 -10.43 -13.68 -7.58
N GLU A 239 -11.38 -12.98 -8.18
CA GLU A 239 -11.90 -11.71 -7.64
C GLU A 239 -12.51 -11.94 -6.25
N SER A 240 -13.20 -13.06 -6.06
CA SER A 240 -13.82 -13.43 -4.78
C SER A 240 -12.83 -13.60 -3.61
N GLU A 241 -11.53 -13.72 -3.88
CA GLU A 241 -10.48 -13.76 -2.85
C GLU A 241 -10.02 -12.36 -2.41
N ILE A 242 -10.47 -11.30 -3.10
CA ILE A 242 -10.12 -9.93 -2.78
C ILE A 242 -11.20 -9.32 -1.85
N GLU A 243 -11.02 -9.52 -0.55
CA GLU A 243 -11.96 -9.03 0.45
C GLU A 243 -11.97 -7.51 0.58
N LEU A 244 -10.86 -6.85 0.23
CA LEU A 244 -10.67 -5.43 0.46
C LEU A 244 -9.83 -4.78 -0.63
N PHE A 245 -10.40 -3.77 -1.27
CA PHE A 245 -9.70 -2.83 -2.13
C PHE A 245 -10.40 -1.47 -2.09
N THR A 246 -9.92 -0.57 -1.22
CA THR A 246 -10.59 0.72 -0.97
C THR A 246 -9.61 1.77 -0.45
N THR A 247 -10.05 3.01 -0.40
CA THR A 247 -9.30 4.10 0.24
C THR A 247 -9.33 3.99 1.77
N LYS A 248 -8.28 4.52 2.42
CA LYS A 248 -8.27 4.79 3.86
C LYS A 248 -8.98 6.09 4.20
N GLU A 249 -9.14 6.98 3.24
CA GLU A 249 -9.86 8.23 3.44
C GLU A 249 -11.35 7.94 3.58
N PHE A 250 -11.95 8.46 4.62
CA PHE A 250 -13.39 8.39 4.81
C PHE A 250 -14.00 9.66 4.19
N ASP A 251 -14.97 9.48 3.31
CA ASP A 251 -15.86 10.57 2.93
C ASP A 251 -16.73 10.91 4.15
N GLU A 252 -16.54 12.11 4.68
CA GLU A 252 -17.23 12.59 5.88
C GLU A 252 -18.76 12.57 5.69
N ALA A 253 -19.25 12.84 4.50
CA ALA A 253 -20.66 12.77 4.16
C ALA A 253 -21.21 11.33 4.18
N ILE A 254 -20.43 10.36 3.66
CA ILE A 254 -20.77 8.93 3.72
C ILE A 254 -20.70 8.43 5.16
N LEU A 255 -19.71 8.88 5.95
CA LEU A 255 -19.61 8.52 7.36
C LEU A 255 -20.81 9.02 8.15
N LEU A 256 -21.21 10.29 7.97
CA LEU A 256 -22.37 10.89 8.60
C LEU A 256 -23.67 10.20 8.17
N HIS A 257 -23.82 9.85 6.90
CA HIS A 257 -25.00 9.12 6.40
C HIS A 257 -25.07 7.72 6.99
N ASN A 258 -23.96 6.97 6.98
CA ASN A 258 -23.92 5.60 7.52
C ASN A 258 -24.00 5.57 9.06
N THR A 259 -23.44 6.56 9.76
CA THR A 259 -23.59 6.65 11.22
C THR A 259 -25.03 6.99 11.60
N SER A 260 -25.74 7.83 10.85
CA SER A 260 -27.15 8.10 11.09
C SER A 260 -28.03 6.85 10.94
N ALA A 261 -27.70 5.96 9.99
CA ALA A 261 -28.38 4.67 9.80
C ALA A 261 -27.96 3.61 10.84
N LEU A 262 -26.72 3.66 11.33
CA LEU A 262 -26.17 2.73 12.33
C LEU A 262 -26.61 3.07 13.77
N VAL A 263 -26.88 4.34 14.07
CA VAL A 263 -27.29 4.77 15.41
C VAL A 263 -28.52 4.00 15.94
N PRO A 264 -29.61 3.78 15.19
CA PRO A 264 -30.73 2.96 15.67
C PRO A 264 -30.36 1.49 15.89
N VAL A 265 -29.50 0.93 15.02
CA VAL A 265 -29.03 -0.47 15.11
C VAL A 265 -28.14 -0.65 16.34
N LEU A 266 -27.22 0.28 16.57
CA LEU A 266 -26.36 0.30 17.76
C LEU A 266 -27.18 0.51 19.04
N LYS A 267 -28.15 1.43 19.04
CA LYS A 267 -29.09 1.61 20.17
C LYS A 267 -29.86 0.33 20.47
N LYS A 268 -30.35 -0.36 19.45
CA LYS A 268 -31.05 -1.63 19.62
C LYS A 268 -30.13 -2.75 20.11
N ALA A 269 -28.90 -2.85 19.58
CA ALA A 269 -27.90 -3.83 20.01
C ALA A 269 -27.43 -3.57 21.44
N LEU A 270 -27.27 -2.31 21.84
CA LEU A 270 -26.91 -1.90 23.19
C LEU A 270 -28.08 -2.15 24.18
N GLN A 271 -29.33 -1.99 23.74
CA GLN A 271 -30.50 -2.31 24.56
C GLN A 271 -30.72 -3.83 24.73
N THR A 272 -30.35 -4.65 23.74
CA THR A 272 -30.42 -6.11 23.81
C THR A 272 -29.24 -6.74 24.55
N ASN A 273 -28.08 -6.10 24.51
CA ASN A 273 -26.87 -6.49 25.26
C ASN A 273 -26.66 -5.65 26.53
N ALA A 274 -27.73 -5.11 27.11
CA ALA A 274 -27.65 -4.66 28.48
C ALA A 274 -27.21 -5.87 29.33
N TYR A 275 -25.90 -6.06 29.44
CA TYR A 275 -25.34 -6.79 30.55
C TYR A 275 -26.03 -6.17 31.79
N GLN A 276 -26.96 -6.92 32.37
CA GLN A 276 -27.28 -6.67 33.73
C GLN A 276 -25.94 -6.71 34.46
N SER A 277 -25.40 -5.53 34.72
CA SER A 277 -24.30 -5.41 35.63
C SER A 277 -24.86 -6.00 36.92
N VAL A 278 -24.57 -7.28 37.13
CA VAL A 278 -24.62 -7.83 38.48
C VAL A 278 -23.74 -6.86 39.24
N GLY A 279 -24.36 -6.04 40.08
CA GLY A 279 -23.69 -4.99 40.81
C GLY A 279 -22.60 -5.59 41.67
N LEU A 280 -21.47 -5.82 41.07
CA LEU A 280 -20.21 -6.00 41.78
C LEU A 280 -20.01 -4.67 42.49
N GLY A 281 -20.30 -4.65 43.77
CA GLY A 281 -20.26 -3.45 44.61
C GLY A 281 -18.99 -2.64 44.37
N LYS A 282 -19.04 -1.37 44.74
CA LYS A 282 -17.84 -0.51 44.64
C LYS A 282 -16.64 -1.24 45.24
N PRO A 283 -15.48 -1.29 44.57
CA PRO A 283 -14.30 -1.90 45.15
C PRO A 283 -14.02 -1.28 46.54
N ILE A 284 -13.71 -2.11 47.49
CA ILE A 284 -13.50 -1.72 48.89
C ILE A 284 -12.34 -0.73 49.03
N VAL A 285 -11.41 -0.77 48.07
CA VAL A 285 -10.24 0.12 47.96
C VAL A 285 -10.22 0.74 46.56
N PRO A 286 -9.91 2.06 46.42
CA PRO A 286 -9.72 2.66 45.10
C PRO A 286 -8.71 1.89 44.27
N LEU A 287 -9.06 1.55 43.05
CA LEU A 287 -8.15 0.88 42.11
C LEU A 287 -6.93 1.78 41.85
N LYS A 288 -5.72 1.22 41.96
CA LYS A 288 -4.52 1.91 41.53
C LYS A 288 -4.59 2.16 40.03
N LYS A 289 -3.92 3.25 39.55
CA LYS A 289 -3.89 3.68 38.15
C LYS A 289 -3.56 2.52 37.21
N ASP A 290 -2.59 1.68 37.57
CA ASP A 290 -2.14 0.53 36.77
C ASP A 290 -3.24 -0.54 36.62
N LEU A 291 -4.02 -0.81 37.66
CA LEU A 291 -5.14 -1.74 37.62
C LEU A 291 -6.31 -1.21 36.76
N LEU A 292 -6.54 0.10 36.75
CA LEU A 292 -7.53 0.73 35.89
C LEU A 292 -7.13 0.58 34.41
N TYR A 293 -5.85 0.77 34.08
CA TYR A 293 -5.33 0.57 32.73
C TYR A 293 -5.44 -0.89 32.29
N LEU A 294 -5.06 -1.83 33.12
CA LEU A 294 -5.20 -3.26 32.85
C LEU A 294 -6.65 -3.68 32.63
N SER A 295 -7.56 -3.15 33.45
CA SER A 295 -9.00 -3.39 33.28
C SER A 295 -9.51 -2.84 31.94
N ALA A 296 -9.09 -1.63 31.56
CA ALA A 296 -9.47 -1.02 30.29
C ALA A 296 -8.95 -1.81 29.08
N ILE A 297 -7.73 -2.38 29.16
CA ILE A 297 -7.14 -3.22 28.08
C ILE A 297 -7.86 -4.57 27.99
N ALA A 298 -8.19 -5.17 29.14
CA ALA A 298 -8.92 -6.44 29.20
C ALA A 298 -10.39 -6.35 28.76
N GLY A 299 -10.84 -5.17 28.30
CA GLY A 299 -12.20 -4.93 27.84
C GLY A 299 -13.16 -4.51 28.93
N GLY A 300 -12.72 -4.44 30.18
CA GLY A 300 -13.53 -4.03 31.36
C GLY A 300 -13.79 -2.53 31.45
N GLY A 301 -13.85 -1.84 30.36
CA GLY A 301 -14.08 -0.40 30.26
C GLY A 301 -14.08 0.07 28.80
N GLN A 302 -14.14 -0.86 27.87
CA GLN A 302 -14.29 -0.51 26.45
C GLN A 302 -15.76 -0.21 26.14
N GLY A 303 -15.95 0.82 25.31
CA GLY A 303 -17.28 1.26 24.93
C GLY A 303 -17.71 2.52 25.71
N MET A 304 -19.01 2.68 25.88
CA MET A 304 -19.57 3.85 26.59
C MET A 304 -19.37 3.73 28.09
N ALA A 305 -18.80 4.75 28.68
CA ALA A 305 -18.62 4.91 30.13
C ALA A 305 -19.13 6.29 30.58
N GLY A 306 -19.37 6.43 31.89
CA GLY A 306 -19.95 7.66 32.47
C GLY A 306 -21.46 7.61 32.55
N ASN A 307 -22.08 8.75 32.83
CA ASN A 307 -23.52 8.90 33.03
C ASN A 307 -24.00 10.20 32.34
N GLU A 308 -25.07 10.10 31.56
CA GLU A 308 -25.66 11.23 30.85
C GLU A 308 -26.16 12.32 31.84
N ASP A 309 -26.75 11.92 32.96
CA ASP A 309 -27.25 12.85 34.00
C ASP A 309 -26.13 13.66 34.68
N ARG A 310 -24.90 13.15 34.66
CA ARG A 310 -23.72 13.86 35.20
C ARG A 310 -22.96 14.63 34.13
N GLY A 311 -23.32 14.47 32.84
CA GLY A 311 -22.61 15.08 31.73
C GLY A 311 -21.22 14.51 31.51
N ASP A 312 -20.88 13.33 32.07
CA ASP A 312 -19.57 12.69 31.94
C ASP A 312 -19.59 11.45 31.01
N LEU A 313 -20.67 11.30 30.22
CA LEU A 313 -20.78 10.22 29.26
C LEU A 313 -19.68 10.35 28.19
N HIS A 314 -18.93 9.28 27.98
CA HIS A 314 -17.84 9.24 27.01
C HIS A 314 -17.64 7.84 26.45
N LEU A 315 -17.04 7.77 25.24
CA LEU A 315 -16.56 6.54 24.65
C LEU A 315 -15.08 6.36 24.98
N GLN A 316 -14.69 5.17 25.44
CA GLN A 316 -13.28 4.92 25.77
C GLN A 316 -12.75 3.63 25.13
N ARG A 317 -11.46 3.64 24.79
CA ARG A 317 -10.73 2.48 24.26
C ARG A 317 -9.31 2.45 24.78
N GLY A 318 -8.95 1.35 25.44
CA GLY A 318 -7.58 1.06 25.83
C GLY A 318 -6.76 0.41 24.70
N GLN A 319 -5.49 0.75 24.60
CA GLN A 319 -4.52 0.14 23.68
C GLN A 319 -3.19 -0.10 24.41
N ALA A 320 -2.58 -1.27 24.18
CA ALA A 320 -1.22 -1.57 24.60
C ALA A 320 -0.32 -1.69 23.35
N LYS A 321 0.82 -1.00 23.36
CA LYS A 321 1.84 -1.09 22.32
C LYS A 321 3.18 -1.41 22.95
N PRO A 322 3.97 -2.36 22.42
CA PRO A 322 5.35 -2.54 22.84
C PRO A 322 6.18 -1.34 22.39
N VAL A 323 6.90 -0.72 23.30
CA VAL A 323 7.84 0.38 23.05
C VAL A 323 9.22 -0.05 23.52
N GLN A 324 10.22 0.17 22.69
CA GLN A 324 11.61 -0.04 23.05
C GLN A 324 12.13 1.20 23.78
N ILE A 325 12.73 0.98 24.92
CA ILE A 325 13.39 2.01 25.72
C ILE A 325 14.89 1.70 25.72
N GLU A 326 15.67 2.62 25.18
CA GLU A 326 17.11 2.58 25.20
C GLU A 326 17.61 3.29 26.46
N THR A 327 18.34 2.56 27.28
CA THR A 327 19.00 3.12 28.47
C THR A 327 20.50 2.98 28.29
N PRO A 328 21.26 4.09 28.13
CA PRO A 328 22.69 4.02 28.05
C PRO A 328 23.28 3.62 29.39
N GLU A 329 24.19 2.66 29.38
CA GLU A 329 25.04 2.34 30.51
C GLU A 329 26.36 3.11 30.36
N ILE A 330 26.64 3.96 31.31
CA ILE A 330 27.80 4.86 31.29
C ILE A 330 28.87 4.24 32.22
N ASN A 331 30.11 4.19 31.73
CA ASN A 331 31.27 3.76 32.55
C ASN A 331 31.72 4.86 33.54
N ASP A 332 32.65 4.54 34.41
CA ASP A 332 33.16 5.48 35.42
C ASP A 332 33.88 6.70 34.80
N ASP A 333 34.27 6.63 33.53
CA ASP A 333 34.89 7.72 32.76
C ASP A 333 33.84 8.63 32.05
N GLY A 334 32.57 8.29 32.12
CA GLY A 334 31.48 9.06 31.53
C GLY A 334 31.13 8.70 30.07
N ASP A 335 31.76 7.67 29.50
CA ASP A 335 31.52 7.20 28.15
C ASP A 335 30.42 6.11 28.14
N ILE A 336 29.62 6.06 27.06
CA ILE A 336 28.61 5.04 26.87
C ILE A 336 29.32 3.71 26.54
N HIS A 337 29.25 2.76 27.46
CA HIS A 337 29.84 1.44 27.31
C HIS A 337 28.92 0.47 26.58
N SER A 338 27.60 0.57 26.85
CA SER A 338 26.57 -0.27 26.23
C SER A 338 25.21 0.45 26.24
N VAL A 339 24.29 0.01 25.41
CA VAL A 339 22.91 0.48 25.42
C VAL A 339 22.01 -0.70 25.72
N LEU A 340 21.35 -0.66 26.88
CA LEU A 340 20.35 -1.65 27.25
C LEU A 340 19.01 -1.32 26.57
N VAL A 341 18.59 -2.17 25.63
CA VAL A 341 17.29 -2.05 24.97
C VAL A 341 16.28 -2.91 25.71
N THR A 342 15.35 -2.27 26.41
CA THR A 342 14.24 -2.96 27.08
C THR A 342 12.93 -2.71 26.34
N THR A 343 12.13 -3.77 26.15
CA THR A 343 10.78 -3.65 25.60
C THR A 343 9.78 -3.55 26.74
N ARG A 344 9.03 -2.46 26.78
CA ARG A 344 7.92 -2.27 27.72
C ARG A 344 6.62 -2.03 26.97
N ASN A 345 5.50 -2.47 27.53
CA ASN A 345 4.19 -2.14 27.00
C ASN A 345 3.78 -0.74 27.48
N GLN A 346 3.63 0.16 26.53
CA GLN A 346 3.00 1.46 26.77
C GLN A 346 1.49 1.29 26.60
N ILE A 347 0.75 1.73 27.63
CA ILE A 347 -0.70 1.64 27.69
C ILE A 347 -1.26 3.04 27.47
N THR A 348 -2.15 3.17 26.48
CA THR A 348 -2.80 4.42 26.13
C THR A 348 -4.31 4.23 26.21
N LEU A 349 -5.02 5.16 26.83
CA LEU A 349 -6.47 5.22 26.86
C LEU A 349 -6.94 6.39 25.99
N HIS A 350 -7.71 6.11 24.97
CA HIS A 350 -8.37 7.13 24.15
C HIS A 350 -9.80 7.32 24.65
N VAL A 351 -10.18 8.55 24.87
CA VAL A 351 -11.50 8.95 25.36
C VAL A 351 -12.09 9.96 24.37
N ILE A 352 -13.33 9.72 23.96
CA ILE A 352 -14.12 10.66 23.16
C ILE A 352 -15.26 11.14 24.04
N ASP A 353 -15.29 12.42 24.34
CA ASP A 353 -16.35 13.02 25.15
C ASP A 353 -17.64 13.27 24.35
N ASN A 354 -18.70 13.70 25.02
CA ASN A 354 -20.00 14.00 24.41
C ASN A 354 -19.98 15.18 23.43
N PHE A 355 -18.88 15.92 23.35
CA PHE A 355 -18.66 17.01 22.40
C PHE A 355 -17.81 16.56 21.19
N GLY A 356 -17.44 15.27 21.13
CA GLY A 356 -16.59 14.72 20.06
C GLY A 356 -15.11 15.02 20.25
N THR A 357 -14.68 15.53 21.39
CA THR A 357 -13.27 15.82 21.68
C THR A 357 -12.54 14.52 22.01
N ILE A 358 -11.47 14.24 21.28
CA ILE A 358 -10.61 13.08 21.54
C ILE A 358 -9.50 13.47 22.51
N ARG A 359 -9.36 12.74 23.59
CA ARG A 359 -8.28 12.87 24.57
C ARG A 359 -7.51 11.57 24.69
N GLU A 360 -6.21 11.69 24.72
CA GLU A 360 -5.30 10.59 25.00
C GLU A 360 -4.80 10.71 26.44
N LEU A 361 -4.98 9.65 27.20
CA LEU A 361 -4.50 9.52 28.58
C LEU A 361 -3.42 8.41 28.58
N ALA A 362 -2.17 8.78 28.91
CA ALA A 362 -1.00 7.88 28.96
C ALA A 362 -0.48 7.71 30.39
#